data_c8aebded3661d64308597e3ecf1266dd
#
_entry.id   c8aebded3661d64308597e3ecf1266dd
#
_cell.length_a   1.000
_cell.length_b   1.000
_cell.length_c   1.000
_cell.angle_alpha   90.00
_cell.angle_beta   90.00
_cell.angle_gamma   90.00
#
_symmetry.space_group_name_H-M   'P 1'
#
loop_
_entity.id
_entity.type
_entity.pdbx_description
1 polymer ?
#
loop_
_entity_poly.entity_id
_entity_poly.type
_entity_poly.pdbx_seq_one_letter_code
_entity_poly.pdbx_strand_id
1 'polypeptide(L)'
;MKKKDYNEIILQNILQHGDIGIHAIDNNKKTIVYNGAMSKLEGLKEETVINRDLLEIFPSLDEESSTLINVMRTGQSIINRTQTYLNLKGQKIVTVNSTLPLIHKGKIVGALEIAKNVTHIKKLSDQLIDLQNELNINNKEKQNKTIKKYKFKDIIGNNKKLKKAIEVGRRGSKSTSSVLIYGETGSGKELFAQSIHYDGPRKNK
;
A
#
# COMPACT_ATOMS: atom_id res chain seq x y z
N MET A 1 -5.80 -18.79 -42.56
CA MET A 1 -6.09 -17.82 -41.49
C MET A 1 -5.04 -16.72 -41.55
N LYS A 2 -5.46 -15.45 -41.52
CA LYS A 2 -4.49 -14.33 -41.53
C LYS A 2 -3.99 -14.10 -40.10
N LYS A 3 -2.79 -13.50 -39.95
CA LYS A 3 -2.21 -13.17 -38.62
C LYS A 3 -3.17 -12.35 -37.71
N LYS A 4 -4.02 -11.54 -38.34
CA LYS A 4 -5.05 -10.75 -37.63
C LYS A 4 -6.07 -11.65 -36.93
N ASP A 5 -6.50 -12.74 -37.57
CA ASP A 5 -7.47 -13.69 -37.02
C ASP A 5 -6.93 -14.42 -35.78
N TYR A 6 -5.64 -14.79 -35.80
CA TYR A 6 -4.97 -15.37 -34.63
C TYR A 6 -4.89 -14.39 -33.44
N ASN A 7 -4.55 -13.12 -33.69
CA ASN A 7 -4.48 -12.12 -32.64
C ASN A 7 -5.83 -11.89 -31.95
N GLU A 8 -6.90 -11.90 -32.72
CA GLU A 8 -8.27 -11.76 -32.19
C GLU A 8 -8.65 -12.96 -31.31
N ILE A 9 -8.38 -14.18 -31.77
CA ILE A 9 -8.62 -15.39 -30.98
C ILE A 9 -7.79 -15.39 -29.69
N ILE A 10 -6.50 -15.04 -29.78
CA ILE A 10 -5.62 -14.96 -28.60
C ILE A 10 -6.14 -13.93 -27.62
N LEU A 11 -6.52 -12.73 -28.08
CA LEU A 11 -7.05 -11.68 -27.24
C LEU A 11 -8.34 -12.13 -26.53
N GLN A 12 -9.27 -12.77 -27.26
CA GLN A 12 -10.49 -13.31 -26.67
C GLN A 12 -10.19 -14.33 -25.57
N ASN A 13 -9.25 -15.24 -25.79
CA ASN A 13 -8.86 -16.22 -24.79
C ASN A 13 -8.21 -15.56 -23.55
N ILE A 14 -7.38 -14.52 -23.73
CA ILE A 14 -6.80 -13.76 -22.62
C ILE A 14 -7.91 -13.06 -21.81
N LEU A 15 -8.89 -12.46 -22.47
CA LEU A 15 -10.00 -11.78 -21.81
C LEU A 15 -10.89 -12.75 -21.04
N GLN A 16 -11.13 -13.95 -21.57
CA GLN A 16 -12.04 -14.93 -20.97
C GLN A 16 -11.39 -15.76 -19.85
N HIS A 17 -10.12 -16.11 -19.99
CA HIS A 17 -9.46 -17.07 -19.10
C HIS A 17 -8.33 -16.45 -18.25
N GLY A 18 -7.94 -15.21 -18.52
CA GLY A 18 -6.91 -14.52 -17.73
C GLY A 18 -7.37 -14.14 -16.34
N ASP A 19 -6.48 -14.23 -15.34
CA ASP A 19 -6.74 -13.81 -13.96
C ASP A 19 -6.54 -12.30 -13.73
N ILE A 20 -6.42 -11.54 -14.83
CA ILE A 20 -6.18 -10.10 -14.81
C ILE A 20 -7.46 -9.39 -15.20
N GLY A 21 -7.93 -8.48 -14.34
CA GLY A 21 -9.07 -7.62 -14.63
C GLY A 21 -8.73 -6.64 -15.77
N ILE A 22 -9.60 -6.56 -16.75
CA ILE A 22 -9.45 -5.66 -17.89
C ILE A 22 -10.73 -4.84 -18.00
N HIS A 23 -10.57 -3.51 -17.97
CA HIS A 23 -11.62 -2.53 -18.17
C HIS A 23 -11.16 -1.49 -19.19
N ALA A 24 -11.92 -1.29 -20.25
CA ALA A 24 -11.62 -0.26 -21.23
C ALA A 24 -12.84 0.63 -21.50
N ILE A 25 -12.59 1.91 -21.69
CA ILE A 25 -13.59 2.91 -22.05
C ILE A 25 -13.26 3.55 -23.39
N ASP A 26 -14.27 3.98 -24.11
CA ASP A 26 -14.13 4.83 -25.30
C ASP A 26 -13.94 6.32 -24.93
N ASN A 27 -13.81 7.17 -25.94
CA ASN A 27 -13.68 8.63 -25.77
C ASN A 27 -14.94 9.32 -25.20
N ASN A 28 -16.09 8.63 -25.16
CA ASN A 28 -17.33 9.10 -24.53
C ASN A 28 -17.50 8.55 -23.11
N LYS A 29 -16.44 8.01 -22.51
CA LYS A 29 -16.43 7.38 -21.18
C LYS A 29 -17.31 6.13 -21.07
N LYS A 30 -17.75 5.55 -22.18
CA LYS A 30 -18.54 4.32 -22.18
C LYS A 30 -17.64 3.10 -22.11
N THR A 31 -18.00 2.16 -21.28
CA THR A 31 -17.28 0.89 -21.16
C THR A 31 -17.43 0.06 -22.44
N ILE A 32 -16.31 -0.30 -23.04
CA ILE A 32 -16.24 -1.11 -24.27
C ILE A 32 -15.67 -2.51 -24.04
N VAL A 33 -14.89 -2.69 -22.98
CA VAL A 33 -14.39 -4.02 -22.54
C VAL A 33 -14.48 -4.08 -21.02
N TYR A 34 -15.00 -5.18 -20.50
CA TYR A 34 -15.08 -5.47 -19.08
C TYR A 34 -15.08 -6.99 -18.90
N ASN A 35 -13.95 -7.59 -18.59
CA ASN A 35 -13.82 -9.04 -18.59
C ASN A 35 -14.30 -9.72 -17.29
N GLY A 36 -14.38 -11.06 -17.32
CA GLY A 36 -14.82 -11.85 -16.19
C GLY A 36 -13.96 -11.72 -14.93
N ALA A 37 -12.64 -11.46 -15.08
CA ALA A 37 -11.77 -11.21 -13.93
C ALA A 37 -12.09 -9.85 -13.27
N MET A 38 -12.37 -8.80 -14.07
CA MET A 38 -12.81 -7.52 -13.54
C MET A 38 -14.19 -7.63 -12.87
N SER A 39 -15.11 -8.40 -13.45
CA SER A 39 -16.43 -8.69 -12.87
C SER A 39 -16.32 -9.31 -11.48
N LYS A 40 -15.40 -10.25 -11.29
CA LYS A 40 -15.16 -10.89 -9.98
C LYS A 40 -14.53 -9.89 -8.99
N LEU A 41 -13.67 -9.03 -9.47
CA LEU A 41 -12.93 -8.05 -8.68
C LEU A 41 -13.87 -6.97 -8.12
N GLU A 42 -14.69 -6.35 -8.99
CA GLU A 42 -15.59 -5.26 -8.64
C GLU A 42 -16.94 -5.74 -8.09
N GLY A 43 -17.32 -6.98 -8.42
CA GLY A 43 -18.62 -7.55 -8.03
C GLY A 43 -19.76 -7.16 -8.97
N LEU A 44 -19.47 -6.64 -10.16
CA LEU A 44 -20.43 -6.28 -11.20
C LEU A 44 -20.45 -7.32 -12.32
N LYS A 45 -21.60 -7.51 -12.93
CA LYS A 45 -21.73 -8.35 -14.13
C LYS A 45 -21.37 -7.54 -15.37
N GLU A 46 -20.69 -8.17 -16.32
CA GLU A 46 -20.31 -7.57 -17.60
C GLU A 46 -21.51 -6.92 -18.32
N GLU A 47 -22.65 -7.61 -18.37
CA GLU A 47 -23.85 -7.14 -19.07
C GLU A 47 -24.42 -5.84 -18.47
N THR A 48 -24.12 -5.58 -17.19
CA THR A 48 -24.58 -4.35 -16.50
C THR A 48 -23.66 -3.16 -16.69
N VAL A 49 -22.47 -3.39 -17.26
CA VAL A 49 -21.39 -2.40 -17.37
C VAL A 49 -21.15 -1.97 -18.82
N ILE A 50 -21.21 -2.91 -19.76
CA ILE A 50 -20.94 -2.65 -21.18
C ILE A 50 -21.89 -1.60 -21.75
N ASN A 51 -21.36 -0.67 -22.58
CA ASN A 51 -22.03 0.45 -23.23
C ASN A 51 -22.59 1.52 -22.28
N ARG A 52 -22.30 1.44 -20.96
CA ARG A 52 -22.75 2.46 -20.00
C ARG A 52 -21.61 3.42 -19.64
N ASP A 53 -21.98 4.60 -19.19
CA ASP A 53 -21.02 5.61 -18.72
C ASP A 53 -20.32 5.15 -17.44
N LEU A 54 -19.01 5.37 -17.37
CA LEU A 54 -18.18 4.97 -16.25
C LEU A 54 -18.64 5.58 -14.92
N LEU A 55 -19.02 6.86 -14.91
CA LEU A 55 -19.41 7.55 -13.67
C LEU A 55 -20.83 7.18 -13.22
N GLU A 56 -21.69 6.73 -14.14
CA GLU A 56 -22.98 6.14 -13.77
C GLU A 56 -22.82 4.78 -13.08
N ILE A 57 -21.84 3.97 -13.53
CA ILE A 57 -21.58 2.64 -12.95
C ILE A 57 -20.87 2.76 -11.61
N PHE A 58 -19.94 3.71 -11.50
CA PHE A 58 -19.12 3.94 -10.30
C PHE A 58 -19.34 5.35 -9.74
N PRO A 59 -20.48 5.60 -9.04
CA PRO A 59 -20.83 6.93 -8.54
C PRO A 59 -19.85 7.50 -7.48
N SER A 60 -18.97 6.66 -6.95
CA SER A 60 -17.90 7.07 -6.03
C SER A 60 -16.70 7.69 -6.75
N LEU A 61 -16.64 7.59 -8.08
CA LEU A 61 -15.61 8.21 -8.91
C LEU A 61 -16.11 9.54 -9.49
N ASP A 62 -15.17 10.44 -9.71
CA ASP A 62 -15.35 11.66 -10.50
C ASP A 62 -14.28 11.74 -11.59
N GLU A 63 -14.28 12.83 -12.35
CA GLU A 63 -13.32 13.02 -13.46
C GLU A 63 -11.86 13.15 -13.00
N GLU A 64 -11.63 13.55 -11.74
CA GLU A 64 -10.28 13.74 -11.20
C GLU A 64 -9.74 12.45 -10.53
N SER A 65 -10.61 11.71 -9.86
CA SER A 65 -10.24 10.48 -9.15
C SER A 65 -10.13 9.26 -10.07
N SER A 66 -10.87 9.25 -11.21
CA SER A 66 -10.82 8.15 -12.17
C SER A 66 -9.53 8.12 -12.96
N THR A 67 -8.76 7.03 -12.82
CA THR A 67 -7.52 6.82 -13.59
C THR A 67 -7.78 6.67 -15.07
N LEU A 68 -8.87 6.01 -15.47
CA LEU A 68 -9.28 5.85 -16.87
C LEU A 68 -9.56 7.20 -17.54
N ILE A 69 -10.36 8.06 -16.89
CA ILE A 69 -10.68 9.39 -17.43
C ILE A 69 -9.44 10.27 -17.47
N ASN A 70 -8.62 10.23 -16.42
CA ASN A 70 -7.39 11.02 -16.36
C ASN A 70 -6.42 10.64 -17.49
N VAL A 71 -6.17 9.33 -17.68
CA VAL A 71 -5.28 8.84 -18.75
C VAL A 71 -5.86 9.14 -20.13
N MET A 72 -7.17 9.01 -20.32
CA MET A 72 -7.82 9.37 -21.58
C MET A 72 -7.65 10.88 -21.90
N ARG A 73 -7.76 11.75 -20.89
CA ARG A 73 -7.63 13.21 -21.03
C ARG A 73 -6.17 13.64 -21.25
N THR A 74 -5.23 13.08 -20.49
CA THR A 74 -3.83 13.54 -20.50
C THR A 74 -2.94 12.79 -21.48
N GLY A 75 -3.31 11.57 -21.86
CA GLY A 75 -2.47 10.66 -22.63
C GLY A 75 -1.30 10.08 -21.85
N GLN A 76 -1.17 10.38 -20.56
CA GLN A 76 -0.09 9.90 -19.71
C GLN A 76 -0.48 8.59 -19.03
N SER A 77 0.30 7.55 -19.28
CA SER A 77 0.08 6.24 -18.65
C SER A 77 0.36 6.28 -17.15
N ILE A 78 -0.46 5.57 -16.38
CA ILE A 78 -0.23 5.30 -14.96
C ILE A 78 0.14 3.83 -14.83
N ILE A 79 1.32 3.52 -14.29
CA ILE A 79 1.84 2.15 -14.26
C ILE A 79 2.02 1.67 -12.81
N ASN A 80 1.57 0.43 -12.54
CA ASN A 80 1.76 -0.26 -11.26
C ASN A 80 1.28 0.53 -10.03
N ARG A 81 0.18 1.27 -10.13
CA ARG A 81 -0.43 1.96 -9.01
C ARG A 81 -1.15 0.96 -8.11
N THR A 82 -0.72 0.87 -6.85
CA THR A 82 -1.43 0.07 -5.85
C THR A 82 -2.65 0.84 -5.35
N GLN A 83 -3.80 0.18 -5.33
CA GLN A 83 -5.06 0.71 -4.81
C GLN A 83 -5.68 -0.24 -3.81
N THR A 84 -6.35 0.31 -2.80
CA THR A 84 -7.12 -0.45 -1.80
C THR A 84 -8.49 0.18 -1.68
N TYR A 85 -9.54 -0.60 -1.89
CA TYR A 85 -10.92 -0.13 -1.85
C TYR A 85 -11.88 -1.24 -1.42
N LEU A 86 -13.13 -0.89 -1.17
CA LEU A 86 -14.21 -1.84 -0.98
C LEU A 86 -14.94 -2.04 -2.30
N ASN A 87 -15.07 -3.28 -2.75
CA ASN A 87 -15.90 -3.58 -3.91
C ASN A 87 -17.40 -3.48 -3.55
N LEU A 88 -18.27 -3.61 -4.53
CA LEU A 88 -19.73 -3.50 -4.32
C LEU A 88 -20.32 -4.57 -3.39
N LYS A 89 -19.58 -5.64 -3.10
CA LYS A 89 -19.95 -6.67 -2.10
C LYS A 89 -19.42 -6.33 -0.70
N GLY A 90 -18.81 -5.14 -0.50
CA GLY A 90 -18.21 -4.74 0.77
C GLY A 90 -16.89 -5.45 1.11
N GLN A 91 -16.29 -6.15 0.17
CA GLN A 91 -15.03 -6.86 0.37
C GLN A 91 -13.86 -5.90 0.13
N LYS A 92 -12.88 -5.90 1.05
CA LYS A 92 -11.64 -5.14 0.88
C LYS A 92 -10.76 -5.80 -0.19
N ILE A 93 -10.53 -5.07 -1.26
CA ILE A 93 -9.72 -5.49 -2.41
C ILE A 93 -8.44 -4.66 -2.46
N VAL A 94 -7.34 -5.33 -2.78
CA VAL A 94 -6.05 -4.69 -3.06
C VAL A 94 -5.65 -5.06 -4.48
N THR A 95 -5.43 -4.05 -5.31
CA THR A 95 -5.03 -4.24 -6.70
C THR A 95 -3.74 -3.50 -7.02
N VAL A 96 -3.03 -3.99 -8.04
CA VAL A 96 -1.99 -3.24 -8.74
C VAL A 96 -2.50 -2.98 -10.13
N ASN A 97 -2.75 -1.70 -10.44
CA ASN A 97 -3.39 -1.27 -11.67
C ASN A 97 -2.40 -0.55 -12.58
N SER A 98 -2.52 -0.80 -13.88
CA SER A 98 -1.88 0.00 -14.92
C SER A 98 -2.94 0.51 -15.88
N THR A 99 -2.97 1.83 -16.07
CA THR A 99 -3.92 2.50 -16.96
C THR A 99 -3.18 3.13 -18.13
N LEU A 100 -3.60 2.82 -19.33
CA LEU A 100 -2.92 3.14 -20.59
C LEU A 100 -3.89 3.85 -21.54
N PRO A 101 -3.45 4.86 -22.32
CA PRO A 101 -4.29 5.44 -23.35
C PRO A 101 -4.41 4.47 -24.54
N LEU A 102 -5.61 4.34 -25.09
CA LEU A 102 -5.85 3.67 -26.36
C LEU A 102 -5.62 4.68 -27.48
N ILE A 103 -4.60 4.44 -28.30
CA ILE A 103 -4.20 5.35 -29.38
C ILE A 103 -4.47 4.72 -30.74
N HIS A 104 -5.22 5.38 -31.57
CA HIS A 104 -5.44 5.00 -32.98
C HIS A 104 -5.11 6.15 -33.90
N LYS A 105 -4.22 5.92 -34.89
CA LYS A 105 -3.76 6.94 -35.86
C LYS A 105 -3.30 8.25 -35.18
N GLY A 106 -2.58 8.14 -34.04
CA GLY A 106 -2.05 9.28 -33.29
C GLY A 106 -3.07 10.06 -32.46
N LYS A 107 -4.34 9.59 -32.37
CA LYS A 107 -5.38 10.18 -31.54
C LYS A 107 -5.75 9.23 -30.41
N ILE A 108 -6.02 9.78 -29.22
CA ILE A 108 -6.56 9.01 -28.10
C ILE A 108 -8.02 8.71 -28.41
N VAL A 109 -8.38 7.44 -28.41
CA VAL A 109 -9.73 6.92 -28.69
C VAL A 109 -10.37 6.27 -27.47
N GLY A 110 -9.68 6.27 -26.32
CA GLY A 110 -10.15 5.71 -25.07
C GLY A 110 -9.01 5.46 -24.09
N ALA A 111 -9.29 4.70 -23.05
CA ALA A 111 -8.30 4.23 -22.07
C ALA A 111 -8.57 2.78 -21.67
N LEU A 112 -7.50 2.08 -21.26
CA LEU A 112 -7.50 0.70 -20.82
C LEU A 112 -6.91 0.62 -19.42
N GLU A 113 -7.60 -0.02 -18.49
CA GLU A 113 -7.06 -0.43 -17.20
C GLU A 113 -6.83 -1.92 -17.16
N ILE A 114 -5.66 -2.29 -16.66
CA ILE A 114 -5.23 -3.67 -16.37
C ILE A 114 -5.06 -3.76 -14.86
N ALA A 115 -5.91 -4.55 -14.19
CA ALA A 115 -5.98 -4.66 -12.74
C ALA A 115 -5.59 -6.07 -12.28
N LYS A 116 -4.50 -6.18 -11.53
CA LYS A 116 -4.09 -7.44 -10.89
C LYS A 116 -4.55 -7.46 -9.44
N ASN A 117 -5.37 -8.45 -9.08
CA ASN A 117 -5.77 -8.67 -7.69
C ASN A 117 -4.59 -9.22 -6.88
N VAL A 118 -4.14 -8.50 -5.88
CA VAL A 118 -3.06 -8.89 -4.98
C VAL A 118 -3.53 -9.02 -3.53
N THR A 119 -4.84 -9.04 -3.29
CA THR A 119 -5.46 -9.08 -1.96
C THR A 119 -4.95 -10.28 -1.14
N HIS A 120 -4.92 -11.46 -1.75
CA HIS A 120 -4.45 -12.68 -1.06
C HIS A 120 -2.95 -12.62 -0.76
N ILE A 121 -2.15 -12.15 -1.72
CA ILE A 121 -0.69 -11.98 -1.54
C ILE A 121 -0.42 -10.99 -0.41
N LYS A 122 -1.14 -9.86 -0.38
CA LYS A 122 -1.01 -8.86 0.69
C LYS A 122 -1.38 -9.44 2.04
N LYS A 123 -2.49 -10.19 2.13
CA LYS A 123 -2.91 -10.85 3.36
C LYS A 123 -1.88 -11.85 3.87
N LEU A 124 -1.30 -12.68 2.99
CA LEU A 124 -0.24 -13.62 3.37
C LEU A 124 1.02 -12.89 3.83
N SER A 125 1.40 -11.79 3.16
CA SER A 125 2.53 -10.97 3.57
C SER A 125 2.33 -10.37 4.97
N ASP A 126 1.14 -9.86 5.26
CA ASP A 126 0.82 -9.30 6.57
C ASP A 126 0.85 -10.39 7.66
N GLN A 127 0.29 -11.58 7.39
CA GLN A 127 0.37 -12.73 8.31
C GLN A 127 1.82 -13.19 8.58
N LEU A 128 2.69 -13.18 7.56
CA LEU A 128 4.12 -13.49 7.75
C LEU A 128 4.82 -12.47 8.64
N ILE A 129 4.51 -11.18 8.49
CA ILE A 129 5.05 -10.12 9.34
C ILE A 129 4.59 -10.31 10.79
N ASP A 130 3.32 -10.64 11.00
CA ASP A 130 2.77 -10.89 12.34
C ASP A 130 3.45 -12.08 13.00
N LEU A 131 3.59 -13.20 12.28
CA LEU A 131 4.31 -14.39 12.77
C LEU A 131 5.79 -14.10 13.09
N GLN A 132 6.47 -13.31 12.26
CA GLN A 132 7.85 -12.90 12.53
C GLN A 132 7.94 -12.04 13.79
N ASN A 133 6.97 -11.16 14.00
CA ASN A 133 6.91 -10.34 15.21
C ASN A 133 6.67 -11.20 16.45
N GLU A 134 5.76 -12.18 16.40
CA GLU A 134 5.52 -13.13 17.47
C GLU A 134 6.78 -13.98 17.80
N LEU A 135 7.48 -14.49 16.79
CA LEU A 135 8.72 -15.22 16.96
C LEU A 135 9.82 -14.34 17.56
N ASN A 136 9.90 -13.07 17.15
CA ASN A 136 10.85 -12.12 17.70
C ASN A 136 10.52 -11.74 19.16
N ILE A 137 9.24 -11.67 19.54
CA ILE A 137 8.80 -11.48 20.92
C ILE A 137 9.19 -12.71 21.75
N ASN A 138 8.89 -13.93 21.27
CA ASN A 138 9.24 -15.17 21.95
C ASN A 138 10.76 -15.37 22.08
N ASN A 139 11.54 -14.96 21.07
CA ASN A 139 13.00 -14.97 21.16
C ASN A 139 13.54 -13.89 22.11
N LYS A 140 12.90 -12.72 22.19
CA LYS A 140 13.22 -11.69 23.20
C LYS A 140 12.88 -12.17 24.61
N GLU A 141 11.80 -12.90 24.81
CA GLU A 141 11.45 -13.49 26.11
C GLU A 141 12.41 -14.63 26.52
N LYS A 142 12.89 -15.45 25.56
CA LYS A 142 13.93 -16.46 25.83
C LYS A 142 15.32 -15.84 26.05
N GLN A 143 15.63 -14.70 25.46
CA GLN A 143 16.85 -13.93 25.72
C GLN A 143 16.74 -13.04 26.98
N ASN A 144 15.53 -12.81 27.49
CA ASN A 144 15.25 -11.99 28.68
C ASN A 144 15.71 -12.63 30.02
N LYS A 145 16.54 -13.70 29.97
CA LYS A 145 17.33 -14.06 31.20
C LYS A 145 18.50 -13.10 31.46
N THR A 146 18.75 -12.14 30.56
CA THR A 146 19.65 -10.98 30.83
C THR A 146 19.14 -9.75 30.06
N ILE A 147 18.13 -9.06 30.59
CA ILE A 147 17.71 -7.75 30.07
C ILE A 147 18.91 -6.84 30.28
N LYS A 148 19.57 -6.48 29.16
CA LYS A 148 20.65 -5.49 29.18
C LYS A 148 20.02 -4.14 29.48
N LYS A 149 20.03 -3.73 30.74
CA LYS A 149 19.48 -2.46 31.22
C LYS A 149 20.43 -1.35 30.80
N TYR A 150 20.07 -0.63 29.74
CA TYR A 150 20.89 0.49 29.28
C TYR A 150 20.77 1.67 30.22
N LYS A 151 21.91 2.29 30.54
CA LYS A 151 22.05 3.50 31.34
C LYS A 151 22.71 4.60 30.51
N PHE A 152 22.64 5.85 30.95
CA PHE A 152 23.28 6.96 30.25
C PHE A 152 24.78 6.78 29.99
N LYS A 153 25.48 5.97 30.79
CA LYS A 153 26.90 5.62 30.58
C LYS A 153 27.14 4.75 29.35
N ASP A 154 26.07 4.04 28.87
CA ASP A 154 26.15 3.11 27.75
C ASP A 154 25.88 3.83 26.40
N ILE A 155 25.49 5.12 26.44
CA ILE A 155 25.30 5.96 25.25
C ILE A 155 26.67 6.49 24.81
N ILE A 156 27.15 5.99 23.68
CA ILE A 156 28.46 6.34 23.12
C ILE A 156 28.29 7.49 22.13
N GLY A 157 29.11 8.54 22.30
CA GLY A 157 29.21 9.67 21.36
C GLY A 157 29.85 10.89 21.96
N ASN A 158 30.58 11.66 21.12
CA ASN A 158 31.37 12.82 21.56
C ASN A 158 30.78 14.18 21.14
N ASN A 159 29.65 14.16 20.44
CA ASN A 159 29.01 15.39 19.95
C ASN A 159 28.48 16.23 21.13
N LYS A 160 28.74 17.56 21.09
CA LYS A 160 28.26 18.52 22.11
C LYS A 160 26.72 18.49 22.30
N LYS A 161 25.94 18.31 21.20
CA LYS A 161 24.50 18.22 21.27
C LYS A 161 24.04 16.96 22.00
N LEU A 162 24.69 15.80 21.74
CA LEU A 162 24.40 14.54 22.43
C LEU A 162 24.74 14.65 23.94
N LYS A 163 25.86 15.22 24.30
CA LYS A 163 26.23 15.44 25.72
C LYS A 163 25.20 16.30 26.45
N LYS A 164 24.73 17.37 25.79
CA LYS A 164 23.68 18.23 26.34
C LYS A 164 22.35 17.47 26.50
N ALA A 165 21.99 16.64 25.50
CA ALA A 165 20.76 15.80 25.57
C ALA A 165 20.84 14.79 26.73
N ILE A 166 22.00 14.13 26.93
CA ILE A 166 22.25 13.22 28.06
C ILE A 166 22.08 13.95 29.40
N GLU A 167 22.62 15.16 29.53
CA GLU A 167 22.50 15.97 30.74
C GLU A 167 21.04 16.33 31.05
N VAL A 168 20.29 16.75 30.03
CA VAL A 168 18.84 17.01 30.14
C VAL A 168 18.09 15.74 30.53
N GLY A 169 18.40 14.62 29.89
CA GLY A 169 17.80 13.31 30.21
C GLY A 169 18.08 12.87 31.65
N ARG A 170 19.29 13.08 32.16
CA ARG A 170 19.66 12.78 33.59
C ARG A 170 18.87 13.66 34.56
N ARG A 171 18.64 14.92 34.22
CA ARG A 171 17.76 15.78 35.06
C ARG A 171 16.31 15.32 35.02
N GLY A 172 15.81 14.99 33.80
CA GLY A 172 14.46 14.46 33.62
C GLY A 172 14.22 13.14 34.32
N SER A 173 15.23 12.25 34.38
CA SER A 173 15.09 10.94 35.07
C SER A 173 14.82 11.06 36.56
N LYS A 174 15.23 12.16 37.22
CA LYS A 174 14.98 12.43 38.64
C LYS A 174 13.59 13.02 38.90
N SER A 175 12.86 13.42 37.87
CA SER A 175 11.52 14.01 37.96
C SER A 175 10.42 12.95 37.82
N THR A 176 9.24 13.23 38.35
CA THR A 176 8.03 12.43 38.13
C THR A 176 7.27 12.86 36.87
N SER A 177 7.70 13.94 36.21
CA SER A 177 7.08 14.49 35.00
C SER A 177 7.23 13.54 33.80
N SER A 178 6.29 13.65 32.86
CA SER A 178 6.37 12.96 31.58
C SER A 178 7.52 13.54 30.74
N VAL A 179 8.29 12.67 30.06
CA VAL A 179 9.39 13.06 29.19
C VAL A 179 9.07 12.67 27.76
N LEU A 180 9.09 13.65 26.84
CA LEU A 180 8.97 13.43 25.41
C LEU A 180 10.36 13.37 24.79
N ILE A 181 10.66 12.28 24.06
CA ILE A 181 11.90 12.09 23.31
C ILE A 181 11.62 12.20 21.82
N TYR A 182 12.17 13.22 21.19
CA TYR A 182 12.01 13.47 19.76
C TYR A 182 13.33 13.26 18.99
N GLY A 183 13.26 12.71 17.78
CA GLY A 183 14.41 12.50 16.90
C GLY A 183 14.10 11.59 15.73
N GLU A 184 15.00 11.48 14.77
CA GLU A 184 14.89 10.64 13.57
C GLU A 184 14.84 9.14 13.90
N THR A 185 14.30 8.32 12.99
CA THR A 185 14.33 6.86 13.14
C THR A 185 15.76 6.35 13.19
N GLY A 186 16.08 5.45 14.13
CA GLY A 186 17.45 4.94 14.31
C GLY A 186 18.37 5.82 15.16
N SER A 187 17.96 7.01 15.61
CA SER A 187 18.79 7.94 16.42
C SER A 187 19.02 7.52 17.88
N GLY A 188 18.60 6.32 18.29
CA GLY A 188 18.83 5.82 19.66
C GLY A 188 17.82 6.29 20.71
N LYS A 189 16.60 6.74 20.32
CA LYS A 189 15.54 7.16 21.26
C LYS A 189 15.21 6.11 22.30
N GLU A 190 15.23 4.83 21.92
CA GLU A 190 14.97 3.71 22.84
C GLU A 190 16.04 3.62 23.95
N LEU A 191 17.33 3.78 23.59
CA LEU A 191 18.42 3.82 24.56
C LEU A 191 18.25 4.96 25.56
N PHE A 192 17.80 6.14 25.07
CA PHE A 192 17.49 7.28 25.93
C PHE A 192 16.32 7.00 26.88
N ALA A 193 15.23 6.41 26.36
CA ALA A 193 14.05 6.07 27.18
C ALA A 193 14.41 5.08 28.27
N GLN A 194 15.15 4.04 27.94
CA GLN A 194 15.64 3.04 28.93
C GLN A 194 16.59 3.68 29.95
N SER A 195 17.50 4.56 29.50
CA SER A 195 18.42 5.25 30.40
C SER A 195 17.69 6.16 31.39
N ILE A 196 16.65 6.88 30.96
CA ILE A 196 15.81 7.69 31.84
C ILE A 196 15.09 6.82 32.87
N HIS A 197 14.57 5.67 32.46
CA HIS A 197 13.88 4.74 33.35
C HIS A 197 14.84 4.13 34.37
N TYR A 198 15.96 3.55 33.94
CA TYR A 198 16.87 2.78 34.80
C TYR A 198 17.81 3.62 35.65
N ASP A 199 18.03 4.91 35.33
CA ASP A 199 18.75 5.87 36.17
C ASP A 199 17.79 6.69 37.06
N GLY A 200 16.46 6.50 36.92
CA GLY A 200 15.44 7.22 37.66
C GLY A 200 14.95 6.46 38.92
N PRO A 201 14.09 7.12 39.74
CA PRO A 201 13.51 6.51 40.95
C PRO A 201 12.55 5.35 40.66
N ARG A 202 12.10 5.22 39.42
CA ARG A 202 11.16 4.16 38.97
C ARG A 202 11.87 2.91 38.38
N LYS A 203 13.16 2.77 38.57
CA LYS A 203 14.01 1.67 38.01
C LYS A 203 13.55 0.25 38.35
N ASN A 204 12.73 0.07 39.36
CA ASN A 204 12.24 -1.22 39.86
C ASN A 204 10.73 -1.43 39.62
N LYS A 205 10.08 -0.57 38.84
CA LYS A 205 8.66 -0.68 38.49
C LYS A 205 8.46 -1.22 37.09
#